data_7fc0c10ad5937e79b3c99ffd29675515
#
_entry.id   7fc0c10ad5937e79b3c99ffd29675515
#
_cell.length_a   1.000
_cell.length_b   1.000
_cell.length_c   1.000
_cell.angle_alpha   90.00
_cell.angle_beta   90.00
_cell.angle_gamma   90.00
#
_symmetry.space_group_name_H-M   'P 1'
#
loop_
_entity.id
_entity.type
_entity.pdbx_description
1 polymer ?
#
loop_
_entity_poly.entity_id
_entity_poly.type
_entity_poly.pdbx_seq_one_letter_code
_entity_poly.pdbx_strand_id
1 'polypeptide(L)'
;MSKRFFSILAFLIIFACVISAVSQTNAQTKSGDAEGHKWWQNAVFYEIYPRSYADSNNDGIGDLKGITSKMSYLHDLGVDAIWISPCFPSPQVDFGYDVSDYENIDPMYGTLTDFDRMVAEGKQQGVRIILDFVVNHSSDKHPWFIDSKSSRTASHRDWYIWRDGKGPGQPPNNWISLFGGSAWKFDPATKQYYYHYFYAEQPDLNWRNPALEKTMLDTTRWWYKRGVSGFRLDAVDTLFEDPKLSDNPVLPGTNKQGDPNTENKYNTKLPEVHDVLQKLRKVADESDAVLIGETWTSNIDELKEYYGSHDNELQMPMDFMFTTVDKLSPPEFRRQIAQVDSAGGWPVFVISNHDKIRSYNRYGDGKNSDAIAKLMGAFYLTLRGTPVMYYGEEIGMENNDPTRKEDVKDPIGRTGWPKEIGRDGERTPMQWNTDTNAGFSKKDPWLPVPPSYKTHNVATESKDPDSVLNMYKKVLALRHTNEALLEGSYTALNEDDANVMSYLRSYKGKGVLVALNMSASPQKTTFNLADKGFASANLKSLVATPQSSAKGTEVTLEPFGVFIAEVTK
;
A
#
# COMPACT_ATOMS: atom_id res chain seq x y z
N MET A 1 50.02 -59.11 6.24
CA MET A 1 48.90 -58.35 6.79
C MET A 1 49.12 -56.83 6.62
N SER A 2 49.38 -56.31 5.40
CA SER A 2 49.74 -54.87 5.30
C SER A 2 49.29 -54.20 3.99
N LYS A 3 48.39 -54.78 3.22
CA LYS A 3 47.94 -54.18 1.94
C LYS A 3 46.40 -53.94 1.84
N ARG A 4 45.62 -54.27 2.89
CA ARG A 4 44.15 -54.06 2.90
C ARG A 4 43.68 -52.85 3.72
N PHE A 5 44.57 -52.24 4.51
CA PHE A 5 44.22 -51.07 5.33
C PHE A 5 44.33 -49.72 4.59
N PHE A 6 45.11 -49.64 3.50
CA PHE A 6 45.28 -48.39 2.75
C PHE A 6 44.16 -48.12 1.76
N SER A 7 43.43 -49.15 1.31
CA SER A 7 42.33 -48.95 0.34
C SER A 7 41.01 -48.43 0.97
N ILE A 8 40.79 -48.67 2.28
CA ILE A 8 39.61 -48.22 2.97
C ILE A 8 39.73 -46.73 3.37
N LEU A 9 40.94 -46.28 3.69
CA LEU A 9 41.17 -44.86 4.05
C LEU A 9 41.13 -43.93 2.82
N ALA A 10 41.51 -44.39 1.67
CA ALA A 10 41.41 -43.61 0.40
C ALA A 10 39.98 -43.46 -0.06
N PHE A 11 39.07 -44.42 0.18
CA PHE A 11 37.66 -44.33 -0.18
C PHE A 11 36.87 -43.42 0.76
N LEU A 12 37.23 -43.34 2.05
CA LEU A 12 36.59 -42.43 3.01
C LEU A 12 37.01 -40.97 2.81
N ILE A 13 38.22 -40.71 2.33
CA ILE A 13 38.66 -39.33 2.04
C ILE A 13 38.03 -38.80 0.74
N ILE A 14 37.81 -39.66 -0.28
CA ILE A 14 37.15 -39.29 -1.52
C ILE A 14 35.65 -39.05 -1.27
N PHE A 15 35.01 -39.79 -0.37
CA PHE A 15 33.58 -39.58 -0.02
C PHE A 15 33.38 -38.34 0.84
N ALA A 16 34.32 -37.96 1.71
CA ALA A 16 34.27 -36.72 2.50
C ALA A 16 34.50 -35.47 1.60
N CYS A 17 35.33 -35.54 0.55
CA CYS A 17 35.53 -34.44 -0.40
C CYS A 17 34.35 -34.24 -1.36
N VAL A 18 33.56 -35.27 -1.67
CA VAL A 18 32.38 -35.15 -2.53
C VAL A 18 31.18 -34.58 -1.76
N ILE A 19 31.08 -34.83 -0.45
CA ILE A 19 30.02 -34.23 0.37
C ILE A 19 30.30 -32.74 0.70
N SER A 20 31.58 -32.33 0.74
CA SER A 20 31.95 -30.91 0.94
C SER A 20 31.83 -30.06 -0.33
N ALA A 21 31.68 -30.65 -1.51
CA ALA A 21 31.54 -29.92 -2.78
C ALA A 21 30.06 -29.68 -3.20
N VAL A 22 29.08 -30.22 -2.46
CA VAL A 22 27.64 -30.01 -2.75
C VAL A 22 27.01 -28.94 -1.82
N SER A 23 27.79 -28.39 -0.87
CA SER A 23 27.26 -27.38 0.08
C SER A 23 27.67 -25.94 -0.20
N GLN A 24 28.18 -25.63 -1.39
CA GLN A 24 28.52 -24.24 -1.74
C GLN A 24 28.12 -23.85 -3.17
N THR A 25 26.85 -24.07 -3.51
CA THR A 25 26.22 -23.33 -4.62
C THR A 25 24.79 -22.96 -4.25
N ASN A 26 24.60 -22.31 -3.12
CA ASN A 26 23.51 -21.35 -2.99
C ASN A 26 24.08 -20.00 -3.45
N ALA A 27 24.29 -19.88 -4.77
CA ALA A 27 24.39 -18.58 -5.39
C ALA A 27 23.09 -17.83 -5.05
N GLN A 28 23.23 -16.68 -4.43
CA GLN A 28 22.18 -15.68 -4.30
C GLN A 28 21.50 -15.54 -5.66
N THR A 29 20.33 -16.14 -5.84
CA THR A 29 19.42 -15.76 -6.90
C THR A 29 19.02 -14.32 -6.57
N LYS A 30 19.41 -13.38 -7.42
CA LYS A 30 18.89 -12.02 -7.36
C LYS A 30 17.38 -12.14 -7.27
N SER A 31 16.79 -11.61 -6.20
CA SER A 31 15.34 -11.54 -6.02
C SER A 31 14.78 -10.73 -7.19
N GLY A 32 14.11 -11.32 -8.13
CA GLY A 32 13.49 -10.56 -9.18
C GLY A 32 13.27 -11.24 -10.53
N ASP A 33 14.07 -12.26 -10.88
CA ASP A 33 13.96 -12.94 -12.19
C ASP A 33 13.86 -14.47 -12.03
N ALA A 34 13.54 -14.98 -10.85
CA ALA A 34 13.35 -16.41 -10.61
C ALA A 34 11.97 -16.85 -11.11
N GLU A 35 11.94 -17.93 -11.89
CA GLU A 35 10.69 -18.62 -12.21
C GLU A 35 9.95 -19.01 -10.92
N GLY A 36 8.64 -18.80 -10.89
CA GLY A 36 7.79 -19.16 -9.76
C GLY A 36 7.64 -18.06 -8.73
N HIS A 37 7.18 -16.90 -9.16
CA HIS A 37 6.76 -15.83 -8.26
C HIS A 37 5.79 -16.35 -7.19
N LYS A 38 5.88 -15.79 -5.99
CA LYS A 38 4.87 -15.97 -4.95
C LYS A 38 3.56 -15.35 -5.41
N TRP A 39 2.43 -15.82 -4.87
CA TRP A 39 1.11 -15.36 -5.28
C TRP A 39 0.96 -13.82 -5.23
N TRP A 40 1.52 -13.19 -4.20
CA TRP A 40 1.45 -11.74 -3.99
C TRP A 40 2.28 -10.92 -4.98
N GLN A 41 3.31 -11.51 -5.60
CA GLN A 41 4.16 -10.82 -6.57
C GLN A 41 3.42 -10.57 -7.89
N ASN A 42 2.60 -11.52 -8.33
CA ASN A 42 1.82 -11.39 -9.57
C ASN A 42 0.42 -10.79 -9.34
N ALA A 43 -0.02 -10.73 -8.08
CA ALA A 43 -1.34 -10.26 -7.69
C ALA A 43 -1.55 -8.76 -7.97
N VAL A 44 -2.81 -8.40 -8.14
CA VAL A 44 -3.32 -7.03 -8.13
C VAL A 44 -4.06 -6.82 -6.81
N PHE A 45 -3.58 -5.89 -6.00
CA PHE A 45 -4.22 -5.53 -4.75
C PHE A 45 -5.19 -4.36 -4.97
N TYR A 46 -6.25 -4.33 -4.16
CA TYR A 46 -7.27 -3.29 -4.23
C TYR A 46 -7.62 -2.84 -2.81
N GLU A 47 -7.33 -1.60 -2.48
CA GLU A 47 -7.66 -1.02 -1.19
C GLU A 47 -9.13 -0.64 -1.12
N ILE A 48 -9.79 -1.09 -0.06
CA ILE A 48 -11.18 -0.77 0.28
C ILE A 48 -11.23 0.03 1.58
N TYR A 49 -11.79 1.24 1.52
CA TYR A 49 -12.19 1.99 2.72
C TYR A 49 -13.60 1.52 3.12
N PRO A 50 -13.75 0.67 4.17
CA PRO A 50 -14.96 -0.12 4.37
C PRO A 50 -16.22 0.73 4.50
N ARG A 51 -16.16 1.85 5.22
CA ARG A 51 -17.31 2.72 5.45
C ARG A 51 -17.78 3.49 4.21
N SER A 52 -17.01 3.47 3.12
CA SER A 52 -17.31 4.16 1.86
C SER A 52 -17.53 3.23 0.67
N TYR A 53 -17.43 1.92 0.84
CA TYR A 53 -17.46 1.00 -0.31
C TYR A 53 -18.87 0.58 -0.74
N ALA A 54 -19.65 -0.03 0.17
CA ALA A 54 -21.04 -0.40 -0.10
C ALA A 54 -21.80 -0.57 1.22
N ASP A 55 -22.96 0.03 1.32
CA ASP A 55 -23.85 -0.02 2.50
C ASP A 55 -24.97 -1.03 2.26
N SER A 56 -24.95 -2.15 2.98
CA SER A 56 -25.94 -3.22 2.81
C SER A 56 -27.18 -3.05 3.69
N ASN A 57 -27.05 -2.31 4.80
CA ASN A 57 -28.12 -2.14 5.80
C ASN A 57 -28.87 -0.80 5.67
N ASN A 58 -28.38 0.10 4.80
CA ASN A 58 -28.89 1.43 4.54
C ASN A 58 -28.86 2.34 5.79
N ASP A 59 -27.76 2.37 6.51
CA ASP A 59 -27.53 3.31 7.61
C ASP A 59 -26.66 4.53 7.21
N GLY A 60 -26.10 4.52 5.99
CA GLY A 60 -25.23 5.57 5.43
C GLY A 60 -23.74 5.25 5.57
N ILE A 61 -23.40 4.07 6.08
CA ILE A 61 -22.03 3.61 6.31
C ILE A 61 -21.86 2.25 5.60
N GLY A 62 -20.81 2.09 4.84
CA GLY A 62 -20.47 0.81 4.21
C GLY A 62 -20.13 -0.26 5.23
N ASP A 63 -20.34 -1.53 4.87
CA ASP A 63 -20.20 -2.66 5.78
C ASP A 63 -19.62 -3.93 5.09
N LEU A 64 -19.25 -4.95 5.88
CA LEU A 64 -18.67 -6.20 5.36
C LEU A 64 -19.61 -6.98 4.44
N LYS A 65 -20.93 -6.93 4.66
CA LYS A 65 -21.90 -7.56 3.76
C LYS A 65 -21.97 -6.82 2.43
N GLY A 66 -21.86 -5.48 2.47
CA GLY A 66 -21.73 -4.65 1.29
C GLY A 66 -20.49 -5.02 0.49
N ILE A 67 -19.31 -5.12 1.13
CA ILE A 67 -18.09 -5.59 0.48
C ILE A 67 -18.28 -7.00 -0.10
N THR A 68 -18.83 -7.93 0.68
CA THR A 68 -19.09 -9.32 0.24
C THR A 68 -19.97 -9.35 -1.00
N SER A 69 -20.98 -8.49 -1.10
CA SER A 69 -21.87 -8.39 -2.26
C SER A 69 -21.19 -7.94 -3.55
N LYS A 70 -19.97 -7.41 -3.45
CA LYS A 70 -19.16 -6.89 -4.56
C LYS A 70 -17.98 -7.79 -4.94
N MET A 71 -17.83 -8.96 -4.34
CA MET A 71 -16.71 -9.87 -4.65
C MET A 71 -16.68 -10.30 -6.12
N SER A 72 -17.84 -10.57 -6.74
CA SER A 72 -17.89 -10.86 -8.17
C SER A 72 -17.42 -9.69 -9.04
N TYR A 73 -17.76 -8.44 -8.67
CA TYR A 73 -17.24 -7.26 -9.36
C TYR A 73 -15.72 -7.16 -9.28
N LEU A 74 -15.15 -7.40 -8.10
CA LEU A 74 -13.70 -7.37 -7.88
C LEU A 74 -12.99 -8.46 -8.70
N HIS A 75 -13.53 -9.68 -8.69
CA HIS A 75 -13.05 -10.76 -9.55
C HIS A 75 -13.10 -10.39 -11.04
N ASP A 76 -14.24 -9.87 -11.52
CA ASP A 76 -14.46 -9.49 -12.94
C ASP A 76 -13.61 -8.28 -13.36
N LEU A 77 -13.18 -7.46 -12.40
CA LEU A 77 -12.21 -6.39 -12.62
C LEU A 77 -10.79 -6.94 -12.81
N GLY A 78 -10.47 -8.06 -12.17
CA GLY A 78 -9.14 -8.67 -12.16
C GLY A 78 -8.36 -8.39 -10.86
N VAL A 79 -9.05 -8.23 -9.73
CA VAL A 79 -8.46 -8.07 -8.40
C VAL A 79 -8.18 -9.45 -7.79
N ASP A 80 -6.96 -9.67 -7.29
CA ASP A 80 -6.53 -10.92 -6.65
C ASP A 80 -6.58 -10.85 -5.13
N ALA A 81 -6.44 -9.65 -4.57
CA ALA A 81 -6.50 -9.43 -3.12
C ALA A 81 -7.12 -8.07 -2.79
N ILE A 82 -7.97 -8.02 -1.77
CA ILE A 82 -8.45 -6.75 -1.21
C ILE A 82 -7.73 -6.46 0.10
N TRP A 83 -7.24 -5.23 0.24
CA TRP A 83 -6.80 -4.68 1.52
C TRP A 83 -7.96 -3.84 2.08
N ILE A 84 -8.44 -4.21 3.26
CA ILE A 84 -9.51 -3.51 3.96
C ILE A 84 -8.87 -2.61 5.01
N SER A 85 -9.04 -1.28 4.87
CA SER A 85 -8.66 -0.30 5.90
C SER A 85 -9.34 -0.64 7.24
N PRO A 86 -8.89 -0.14 8.41
CA PRO A 86 -9.23 -0.70 9.70
C PRO A 86 -10.73 -0.95 9.90
N CYS A 87 -11.07 -2.18 10.26
CA CYS A 87 -12.45 -2.61 10.55
C CYS A 87 -12.62 -3.24 11.94
N PHE A 88 -11.61 -3.15 12.78
CA PHE A 88 -11.65 -3.56 14.18
C PHE A 88 -12.48 -2.58 15.03
N PRO A 89 -13.01 -3.00 16.18
CA PRO A 89 -13.71 -2.10 17.10
C PRO A 89 -12.90 -0.85 17.43
N SER A 90 -13.52 0.31 17.25
CA SER A 90 -12.88 1.60 17.41
C SER A 90 -13.89 2.65 17.90
N PRO A 91 -13.50 3.56 18.80
CA PRO A 91 -14.29 4.76 19.11
C PRO A 91 -14.42 5.74 17.94
N GLN A 92 -13.73 5.48 16.82
CA GLN A 92 -13.80 6.26 15.58
C GLN A 92 -13.24 7.69 15.70
N VAL A 93 -12.26 7.90 16.57
CA VAL A 93 -11.55 9.18 16.66
C VAL A 93 -10.76 9.43 15.40
N ASP A 94 -10.14 8.38 14.85
CA ASP A 94 -9.43 8.37 13.58
C ASP A 94 -9.96 7.27 12.65
N PHE A 95 -11.29 7.18 12.56
CA PHE A 95 -12.03 6.33 11.62
C PHE A 95 -11.55 4.88 11.51
N GLY A 96 -11.23 4.25 12.66
CA GLY A 96 -10.83 2.84 12.77
C GLY A 96 -9.37 2.66 13.17
N TYR A 97 -8.52 3.66 12.99
CA TYR A 97 -7.11 3.58 13.38
C TYR A 97 -6.89 3.64 14.90
N ASP A 98 -7.88 4.07 15.70
CA ASP A 98 -7.90 4.00 17.16
C ASP A 98 -8.54 2.69 17.63
N VAL A 99 -7.80 1.57 17.55
CA VAL A 99 -8.29 0.20 17.80
C VAL A 99 -8.53 -0.06 19.27
N SER A 100 -9.75 -0.50 19.63
CA SER A 100 -10.13 -0.86 21.00
C SER A 100 -10.24 -2.36 21.28
N ASP A 101 -10.20 -3.20 20.23
CA ASP A 101 -10.16 -4.68 20.30
C ASP A 101 -9.58 -5.23 19.01
N TYR A 102 -8.45 -5.94 19.09
CA TYR A 102 -7.73 -6.46 17.92
C TYR A 102 -8.27 -7.80 17.39
N GLU A 103 -9.18 -8.47 18.10
CA GLU A 103 -9.66 -9.80 17.76
C GLU A 103 -11.16 -9.82 17.47
N ASN A 104 -11.72 -8.68 17.05
CA ASN A 104 -13.14 -8.57 16.72
C ASN A 104 -13.37 -7.65 15.51
N ILE A 105 -14.60 -7.59 15.04
CA ILE A 105 -15.07 -6.65 14.00
C ILE A 105 -15.92 -5.58 14.68
N ASP A 106 -15.72 -4.32 14.27
CA ASP A 106 -16.54 -3.21 14.74
C ASP A 106 -18.02 -3.47 14.40
N PRO A 107 -18.93 -3.39 15.37
CA PRO A 107 -20.36 -3.56 15.14
C PRO A 107 -20.94 -2.66 14.03
N MET A 108 -20.29 -1.54 13.73
CA MET A 108 -20.62 -0.67 12.61
C MET A 108 -20.48 -1.39 11.27
N TYR A 109 -19.48 -2.24 11.13
CA TYR A 109 -19.18 -2.97 9.90
C TYR A 109 -19.77 -4.37 9.87
N GLY A 110 -20.20 -4.91 11.01
CA GLY A 110 -20.79 -6.24 11.10
C GLY A 110 -20.25 -7.07 12.25
N THR A 111 -20.13 -8.37 12.02
CA THR A 111 -19.71 -9.36 13.03
C THR A 111 -18.58 -10.24 12.50
N LEU A 112 -17.92 -10.99 13.39
CA LEU A 112 -16.98 -12.04 12.99
C LEU A 112 -17.62 -13.08 12.03
N THR A 113 -18.91 -13.37 12.18
CA THR A 113 -19.63 -14.25 11.24
C THR A 113 -19.76 -13.63 9.85
N ASP A 114 -19.97 -12.32 9.76
CA ASP A 114 -20.01 -11.61 8.48
C ASP A 114 -18.62 -11.57 7.84
N PHE A 115 -17.58 -11.40 8.65
CA PHE A 115 -16.19 -11.51 8.21
C PHE A 115 -15.87 -12.91 7.66
N ASP A 116 -16.23 -13.97 8.38
CA ASP A 116 -16.01 -15.35 7.93
C ASP A 116 -16.72 -15.64 6.59
N ARG A 117 -17.92 -15.07 6.40
CA ARG A 117 -18.64 -15.16 5.10
C ARG A 117 -17.90 -14.40 3.99
N MET A 118 -17.37 -13.24 4.29
CA MET A 118 -16.60 -12.47 3.34
C MET A 118 -15.32 -13.22 2.91
N VAL A 119 -14.61 -13.83 3.85
CA VAL A 119 -13.44 -14.69 3.56
C VAL A 119 -13.83 -15.87 2.69
N ALA A 120 -14.96 -16.54 3.01
CA ALA A 120 -15.45 -17.69 2.24
C ALA A 120 -15.84 -17.28 0.82
N GLU A 121 -16.55 -16.17 0.63
CA GLU A 121 -16.90 -15.63 -0.68
C GLU A 121 -15.65 -15.22 -1.46
N GLY A 122 -14.71 -14.50 -0.82
CA GLY A 122 -13.43 -14.13 -1.43
C GLY A 122 -12.69 -15.38 -1.94
N LYS A 123 -12.61 -16.43 -1.14
CA LYS A 123 -12.01 -17.70 -1.56
C LYS A 123 -12.72 -18.33 -2.75
N GLN A 124 -14.05 -18.28 -2.79
CA GLN A 124 -14.85 -18.80 -3.91
C GLN A 124 -14.60 -18.01 -5.20
N GLN A 125 -14.44 -16.71 -5.10
CA GLN A 125 -14.17 -15.81 -6.22
C GLN A 125 -12.66 -15.67 -6.56
N GLY A 126 -11.77 -16.32 -5.80
CA GLY A 126 -10.32 -16.20 -6.00
C GLY A 126 -9.72 -14.90 -5.47
N VAL A 127 -10.44 -14.14 -4.63
CA VAL A 127 -10.00 -12.87 -4.03
C VAL A 127 -9.55 -13.10 -2.59
N ARG A 128 -8.31 -12.79 -2.28
CA ARG A 128 -7.72 -12.92 -0.94
C ARG A 128 -8.06 -11.70 -0.08
N ILE A 129 -8.08 -11.89 1.24
CA ILE A 129 -8.40 -10.84 2.21
C ILE A 129 -7.13 -10.44 2.98
N ILE A 130 -6.81 -9.16 2.93
CA ILE A 130 -5.74 -8.52 3.69
C ILE A 130 -6.40 -7.55 4.66
N LEU A 131 -5.99 -7.57 5.93
CA LEU A 131 -6.47 -6.61 6.92
C LEU A 131 -5.43 -5.52 7.18
N ASP A 132 -5.90 -4.35 7.53
CA ASP A 132 -5.06 -3.32 8.14
C ASP A 132 -4.79 -3.67 9.60
N PHE A 133 -3.54 -3.62 10.03
CA PHE A 133 -3.14 -3.95 11.38
C PHE A 133 -2.36 -2.79 11.98
N VAL A 134 -3.03 -2.07 12.88
CA VAL A 134 -2.45 -0.91 13.56
C VAL A 134 -1.50 -1.40 14.64
N VAL A 135 -0.21 -1.37 14.33
CA VAL A 135 0.82 -1.94 15.21
C VAL A 135 1.44 -0.92 16.17
N ASN A 136 1.40 0.37 15.83
CA ASN A 136 2.06 1.42 16.62
C ASN A 136 1.32 1.73 17.93
N HIS A 137 0.01 1.82 17.92
CA HIS A 137 -0.80 2.31 19.02
C HIS A 137 -2.11 1.55 19.16
N SER A 138 -2.79 1.74 20.27
CA SER A 138 -4.19 1.33 20.44
C SER A 138 -5.07 2.54 20.75
N SER A 139 -6.39 2.35 20.83
CA SER A 139 -7.27 3.36 21.38
C SER A 139 -7.00 3.59 22.88
N ASP A 140 -7.26 4.80 23.38
CA ASP A 140 -7.34 5.10 24.82
C ASP A 140 -8.53 4.40 25.51
N LYS A 141 -9.41 3.77 24.74
CA LYS A 141 -10.54 2.93 25.20
C LYS A 141 -10.21 1.43 25.16
N HIS A 142 -9.05 1.04 24.65
CA HIS A 142 -8.63 -0.36 24.71
C HIS A 142 -8.53 -0.82 26.18
N PRO A 143 -9.02 -2.02 26.54
CA PRO A 143 -8.92 -2.54 27.91
C PRO A 143 -7.50 -2.51 28.49
N TRP A 144 -6.49 -2.73 27.66
CA TRP A 144 -5.07 -2.65 28.08
C TRP A 144 -4.69 -1.24 28.54
N PHE A 145 -5.13 -0.19 27.81
CA PHE A 145 -4.82 1.19 28.20
C PHE A 145 -5.62 1.63 29.41
N ILE A 146 -6.89 1.24 29.50
CA ILE A 146 -7.74 1.51 30.66
C ILE A 146 -7.09 0.94 31.95
N ASP A 147 -6.62 -0.31 31.89
CA ASP A 147 -5.87 -0.90 33.01
C ASP A 147 -4.55 -0.16 33.24
N SER A 148 -3.74 0.04 32.20
CA SER A 148 -2.45 0.74 32.25
C SER A 148 -2.54 2.11 32.93
N LYS A 149 -3.61 2.86 32.65
CA LYS A 149 -3.86 4.19 33.20
C LYS A 149 -4.37 4.17 34.64
N SER A 150 -4.89 3.03 35.11
CA SER A 150 -5.55 2.93 36.43
C SER A 150 -4.59 3.18 37.60
N SER A 151 -3.33 2.78 37.47
CA SER A 151 -2.29 3.02 38.48
C SER A 151 -0.88 2.86 37.91
N ARG A 152 0.14 3.35 38.63
CA ARG A 152 1.57 3.15 38.25
C ARG A 152 2.04 1.70 38.37
N THR A 153 1.25 0.83 38.97
CA THR A 153 1.53 -0.58 39.20
C THR A 153 0.51 -1.52 38.57
N ALA A 154 -0.30 -0.99 37.63
CA ALA A 154 -1.26 -1.78 36.87
C ALA A 154 -0.59 -2.87 36.04
N SER A 155 -1.29 -3.97 35.79
CA SER A 155 -0.73 -5.15 35.10
C SER A 155 -0.26 -4.84 33.68
N HIS A 156 -0.93 -3.93 32.98
CA HIS A 156 -0.55 -3.48 31.64
C HIS A 156 0.19 -2.13 31.64
N ARG A 157 0.71 -1.68 32.83
CA ARG A 157 1.36 -0.35 32.88
C ARG A 157 2.43 -0.20 31.83
N ASP A 158 3.32 -1.14 31.70
CA ASP A 158 4.47 -1.12 30.81
C ASP A 158 4.15 -1.59 29.37
N TRP A 159 2.87 -1.81 29.06
CA TRP A 159 2.42 -2.02 27.68
C TRP A 159 2.34 -0.73 26.88
N TYR A 160 2.41 0.42 27.60
CA TYR A 160 2.44 1.77 27.03
C TYR A 160 3.62 2.54 27.60
N ILE A 161 3.93 3.66 26.96
CA ILE A 161 5.11 4.45 27.28
C ILE A 161 4.72 5.56 28.25
N TRP A 162 5.08 5.41 29.52
CA TRP A 162 4.79 6.36 30.60
C TRP A 162 6.07 6.99 31.13
N ARG A 163 6.09 8.31 31.32
CA ARG A 163 7.26 9.02 31.87
C ARG A 163 6.83 10.13 32.82
N ASP A 164 7.70 10.43 33.79
CA ASP A 164 7.57 11.65 34.60
C ASP A 164 7.95 12.86 33.77
N GLY A 165 7.29 14.01 33.97
CA GLY A 165 7.65 15.27 33.31
C GLY A 165 8.91 15.90 33.90
N LYS A 166 9.51 16.89 33.21
CA LYS A 166 10.65 17.68 33.68
C LYS A 166 10.29 18.62 34.83
N GLY A 167 9.00 18.87 35.07
CA GLY A 167 8.45 19.73 36.10
C GLY A 167 6.94 19.94 35.94
N PRO A 168 6.29 20.74 36.78
CA PRO A 168 4.86 21.03 36.68
C PRO A 168 4.48 21.58 35.29
N GLY A 169 3.62 20.88 34.57
CA GLY A 169 3.19 21.25 33.23
C GLY A 169 4.23 21.09 32.12
N GLN A 170 5.39 20.50 32.42
CA GLN A 170 6.46 20.29 31.44
C GLN A 170 6.53 18.82 31.04
N PRO A 171 6.34 18.51 29.73
CA PRO A 171 6.46 17.14 29.25
C PRO A 171 7.92 16.62 29.33
N PRO A 172 8.13 15.30 29.15
CA PRO A 172 9.46 14.67 29.21
C PRO A 172 10.47 15.25 28.21
N ASN A 173 10.03 15.65 27.01
CA ASN A 173 10.87 16.25 25.97
C ASN A 173 10.02 17.11 25.00
N ASN A 174 10.63 17.54 23.89
CA ASN A 174 10.02 18.45 22.91
C ASN A 174 9.30 17.74 21.74
N TRP A 175 9.01 16.45 21.83
CA TRP A 175 8.40 15.74 20.70
C TRP A 175 7.00 16.26 20.40
N ILE A 176 6.74 16.43 19.11
CA ILE A 176 5.48 16.93 18.56
C ILE A 176 4.72 15.77 17.94
N SER A 177 3.42 15.69 18.19
CA SER A 177 2.51 14.75 17.55
C SER A 177 2.43 15.03 16.05
N LEU A 178 2.28 13.99 15.24
CA LEU A 178 2.07 14.13 13.79
C LEU A 178 0.85 15.02 13.48
N PHE A 179 -0.17 14.99 14.32
CA PHE A 179 -1.39 15.77 14.17
C PHE A 179 -1.39 17.11 14.93
N GLY A 180 -0.23 17.49 15.46
CA GLY A 180 0.01 18.77 16.13
C GLY A 180 -0.06 18.70 17.66
N GLY A 181 0.59 19.64 18.30
CA GLY A 181 0.74 19.72 19.75
C GLY A 181 1.79 18.75 20.31
N SER A 182 1.91 18.71 21.65
CA SER A 182 2.85 17.80 22.32
C SER A 182 2.49 16.35 22.07
N ALA A 183 3.48 15.49 21.79
CA ALA A 183 3.33 14.03 21.74
C ALA A 183 3.18 13.37 23.13
N TRP A 184 3.02 14.17 24.19
CA TRP A 184 2.90 13.73 25.56
C TRP A 184 1.60 14.26 26.21
N LYS A 185 0.76 13.36 26.68
CA LYS A 185 -0.48 13.72 27.39
C LYS A 185 -0.32 13.45 28.88
N PHE A 186 -0.56 14.49 29.70
CA PHE A 186 -0.53 14.37 31.15
C PHE A 186 -1.77 13.63 31.69
N ASP A 187 -1.51 12.64 32.54
CA ASP A 187 -2.54 11.95 33.31
C ASP A 187 -2.55 12.44 34.77
N PRO A 188 -3.60 13.15 35.21
CA PRO A 188 -3.65 13.71 36.57
C PRO A 188 -3.75 12.64 37.65
N ALA A 189 -4.26 11.44 37.36
CA ALA A 189 -4.46 10.38 38.33
C ALA A 189 -3.11 9.76 38.74
N THR A 190 -2.26 9.45 37.78
CA THR A 190 -0.93 8.86 38.00
C THR A 190 0.19 9.90 38.07
N LYS A 191 -0.10 11.15 37.71
CA LYS A 191 0.86 12.27 37.62
C LYS A 191 2.05 11.96 36.71
N GLN A 192 1.79 11.21 35.64
CA GLN A 192 2.77 10.93 34.58
C GLN A 192 2.20 11.36 33.24
N TYR A 193 3.08 11.40 32.23
CA TYR A 193 2.70 11.59 30.85
C TYR A 193 2.77 10.24 30.15
N TYR A 194 1.79 9.99 29.23
CA TYR A 194 1.91 8.91 28.26
C TYR A 194 2.28 9.47 26.89
N TYR A 195 3.01 8.69 26.14
CA TYR A 195 3.43 9.01 24.78
C TYR A 195 2.34 8.66 23.77
N HIS A 196 2.18 9.51 22.76
CA HIS A 196 1.32 9.28 21.59
C HIS A 196 1.95 9.99 20.38
N TYR A 197 2.35 9.23 19.37
CA TYR A 197 2.88 9.83 18.14
C TYR A 197 1.77 10.50 17.32
N PHE A 198 0.55 9.93 17.33
CA PHE A 198 -0.65 10.42 16.66
C PHE A 198 -1.55 11.21 17.63
N TYR A 199 -2.86 10.96 17.67
CA TYR A 199 -3.75 11.64 18.63
C TYR A 199 -3.51 11.19 20.08
N ALA A 200 -3.90 12.03 21.01
CA ALA A 200 -3.85 11.66 22.44
C ALA A 200 -4.75 10.44 22.77
N GLU A 201 -5.76 10.19 21.96
CA GLU A 201 -6.63 9.02 22.00
C GLU A 201 -6.01 7.76 21.37
N GLN A 202 -4.77 7.88 20.86
CA GLN A 202 -3.99 6.78 20.24
C GLN A 202 -2.66 6.61 20.99
N PRO A 203 -2.67 6.13 22.25
CA PRO A 203 -1.45 5.90 23.04
C PRO A 203 -0.57 4.83 22.40
N ASP A 204 0.73 5.12 22.27
CA ASP A 204 1.70 4.23 21.65
C ASP A 204 1.97 2.99 22.49
N LEU A 205 2.05 1.84 21.84
CA LEU A 205 2.36 0.53 22.41
C LEU A 205 3.86 0.39 22.65
N ASN A 206 4.24 -0.16 23.79
CA ASN A 206 5.64 -0.40 24.14
C ASN A 206 6.13 -1.77 23.63
N TRP A 207 6.60 -1.82 22.41
CA TRP A 207 7.13 -3.03 21.78
C TRP A 207 8.38 -3.60 22.46
N ARG A 208 9.01 -2.88 23.39
CA ARG A 208 10.06 -3.43 24.25
C ARG A 208 9.51 -4.33 25.35
N ASN A 209 8.18 -4.36 25.55
CA ASN A 209 7.54 -5.26 26.51
C ASN A 209 7.29 -6.63 25.86
N PRO A 210 7.92 -7.72 26.33
CA PRO A 210 7.81 -9.03 25.69
C PRO A 210 6.41 -9.66 25.80
N ALA A 211 5.59 -9.27 26.78
CA ALA A 211 4.23 -9.76 26.90
C ALA A 211 3.32 -9.10 25.86
N LEU A 212 3.48 -7.79 25.60
CA LEU A 212 2.80 -7.09 24.52
C LEU A 212 3.21 -7.69 23.16
N GLU A 213 4.53 -7.78 22.88
CA GLU A 213 5.04 -8.34 21.62
C GLU A 213 4.43 -9.73 21.36
N LYS A 214 4.47 -10.61 22.36
CA LYS A 214 3.87 -11.95 22.24
C LYS A 214 2.38 -11.88 21.92
N THR A 215 1.64 -11.01 22.58
CA THR A 215 0.19 -10.87 22.38
C THR A 215 -0.12 -10.40 20.96
N MET A 216 0.59 -9.40 20.45
CA MET A 216 0.41 -8.91 19.09
C MET A 216 0.73 -9.99 18.04
N LEU A 217 1.80 -10.78 18.22
CA LEU A 217 2.13 -11.91 17.36
C LEU A 217 1.07 -13.03 17.43
N ASP A 218 0.49 -13.29 18.59
CA ASP A 218 -0.58 -14.29 18.72
C ASP A 218 -1.88 -13.83 18.07
N THR A 219 -2.20 -12.54 18.15
CA THR A 219 -3.33 -11.91 17.43
C THR A 219 -3.18 -12.07 15.92
N THR A 220 -1.98 -11.85 15.34
CA THR A 220 -1.79 -12.10 13.91
C THR A 220 -2.04 -13.56 13.52
N ARG A 221 -1.56 -14.52 14.34
CA ARG A 221 -1.85 -15.95 14.15
C ARG A 221 -3.35 -16.28 14.23
N TRP A 222 -4.07 -15.61 15.12
CA TRP A 222 -5.52 -15.80 15.26
C TRP A 222 -6.27 -15.41 14.00
N TRP A 223 -5.91 -14.28 13.35
CA TRP A 223 -6.48 -13.84 12.08
C TRP A 223 -6.08 -14.74 10.91
N TYR A 224 -4.82 -15.19 10.83
CA TYR A 224 -4.40 -16.14 9.80
C TYR A 224 -5.20 -17.46 9.87
N LYS A 225 -5.48 -17.95 11.06
CA LYS A 225 -6.35 -19.13 11.26
C LYS A 225 -7.79 -18.90 10.80
N ARG A 226 -8.25 -17.65 10.75
CA ARG A 226 -9.54 -17.25 10.21
C ARG A 226 -9.54 -17.08 8.68
N GLY A 227 -8.42 -17.22 8.02
CA GLY A 227 -8.30 -17.14 6.56
C GLY A 227 -7.85 -15.80 6.01
N VAL A 228 -7.34 -14.90 6.86
CA VAL A 228 -6.63 -13.70 6.42
C VAL A 228 -5.36 -14.12 5.69
N SER A 229 -5.09 -13.53 4.53
CA SER A 229 -3.95 -13.88 3.67
C SER A 229 -2.77 -12.92 3.84
N GLY A 230 -2.87 -11.94 4.71
CA GLY A 230 -1.80 -10.98 5.00
C GLY A 230 -2.29 -9.78 5.79
N PHE A 231 -1.34 -8.95 6.17
CA PHE A 231 -1.61 -7.67 6.82
C PHE A 231 -0.93 -6.52 6.09
N ARG A 232 -1.62 -5.38 6.03
CA ARG A 232 -0.97 -4.09 5.88
C ARG A 232 -0.68 -3.56 7.28
N LEU A 233 0.60 -3.38 7.58
CA LEU A 233 1.06 -2.87 8.86
C LEU A 233 1.10 -1.35 8.80
N ASP A 234 0.32 -0.72 9.66
CA ASP A 234 0.21 0.73 9.78
C ASP A 234 1.44 1.31 10.48
N ALA A 235 1.97 2.42 9.95
CA ALA A 235 2.99 3.27 10.58
C ALA A 235 4.18 2.50 11.19
N VAL A 236 4.74 1.55 10.46
CA VAL A 236 5.79 0.64 10.98
C VAL A 236 7.06 1.35 11.44
N ASP A 237 7.36 2.51 10.89
CA ASP A 237 8.56 3.30 11.22
C ASP A 237 8.46 4.08 12.53
N THR A 238 7.32 4.03 13.24
CA THR A 238 7.07 4.74 14.50
C THR A 238 7.00 3.84 15.74
N LEU A 239 7.28 2.54 15.61
CA LEU A 239 7.11 1.56 16.70
C LEU A 239 8.04 1.76 17.91
N PHE A 240 9.10 2.53 17.75
CA PHE A 240 10.11 2.74 18.78
C PHE A 240 10.50 4.20 18.89
N GLU A 241 10.84 4.60 20.11
CA GLU A 241 11.35 5.91 20.48
C GLU A 241 12.66 5.78 21.27
N ASP A 242 13.52 6.83 21.25
CA ASP A 242 14.76 6.84 22.05
C ASP A 242 14.46 6.69 23.54
N PRO A 243 14.94 5.62 24.20
CA PRO A 243 14.71 5.40 25.64
C PRO A 243 15.32 6.49 26.53
N LYS A 244 16.28 7.29 26.01
CA LYS A 244 16.88 8.43 26.69
C LYS A 244 16.02 9.69 26.61
N LEU A 245 14.96 9.66 25.79
CA LEU A 245 14.03 10.77 25.56
C LEU A 245 14.76 12.06 25.09
N SER A 246 15.75 11.91 24.22
CA SER A 246 16.49 13.04 23.65
C SER A 246 15.55 14.00 22.93
N ASP A 247 15.75 15.31 23.12
CA ASP A 247 14.97 16.31 22.41
C ASP A 247 15.27 16.25 20.90
N ASN A 248 14.23 16.28 20.07
CA ASN A 248 14.35 16.33 18.62
C ASN A 248 14.98 17.65 18.17
N PRO A 249 15.85 17.65 17.14
CA PRO A 249 16.38 18.88 16.56
C PRO A 249 15.26 19.79 16.07
N VAL A 250 15.31 21.06 16.47
CA VAL A 250 14.35 22.09 16.02
C VAL A 250 14.80 22.62 14.67
N LEU A 251 13.90 22.65 13.71
CA LEU A 251 14.09 23.18 12.37
C LEU A 251 13.46 24.57 12.24
N PRO A 252 13.87 25.40 11.26
CA PRO A 252 13.24 26.69 11.00
C PRO A 252 11.75 26.58 10.63
N GLY A 253 10.94 27.52 11.14
CA GLY A 253 9.52 27.63 10.79
C GLY A 253 8.59 26.81 11.67
N THR A 254 7.34 26.71 11.23
CA THR A 254 6.26 25.96 11.90
C THR A 254 5.56 25.02 10.94
N ASN A 255 5.02 23.94 11.47
CA ASN A 255 4.14 23.03 10.71
C ASN A 255 2.78 23.69 10.38
N LYS A 256 1.89 22.95 9.70
CA LYS A 256 0.55 23.45 9.32
C LYS A 256 -0.33 23.76 10.54
N GLN A 257 -0.10 23.10 11.68
CA GLN A 257 -0.81 23.28 12.94
C GLN A 257 -0.28 24.46 13.77
N GLY A 258 0.90 24.99 13.40
CA GLY A 258 1.54 26.14 14.07
C GLY A 258 2.58 25.75 15.11
N ASP A 259 2.90 24.47 15.28
CA ASP A 259 3.96 23.98 16.16
C ASP A 259 5.34 24.19 15.53
N PRO A 260 6.42 24.27 16.32
CA PRO A 260 7.79 24.29 15.79
C PRO A 260 8.06 23.09 14.89
N ASN A 261 8.69 23.30 13.73
CA ASN A 261 9.19 22.19 12.93
C ASN A 261 10.29 21.45 13.69
N THR A 262 10.24 20.14 13.70
CA THR A 262 11.28 19.27 14.28
C THR A 262 11.66 18.16 13.30
N GLU A 263 12.92 17.73 13.36
CA GLU A 263 13.33 16.47 12.75
C GLU A 263 12.97 15.33 13.71
N ASN A 264 12.13 14.38 13.29
CA ASN A 264 11.70 13.25 14.14
C ASN A 264 12.81 12.18 14.30
N LYS A 265 14.01 12.61 14.66
CA LYS A 265 15.21 11.78 14.74
C LYS A 265 15.17 10.71 15.83
N TYR A 266 14.49 11.02 16.93
CA TYR A 266 14.53 10.21 18.14
C TYR A 266 13.21 9.49 18.46
N ASN A 267 12.24 9.58 17.57
CA ASN A 267 10.93 8.96 17.75
C ASN A 267 10.35 8.35 16.47
N THR A 268 11.18 8.13 15.45
CA THR A 268 10.85 7.35 14.26
C THR A 268 12.08 6.62 13.74
N LYS A 269 11.87 5.52 13.00
CA LYS A 269 12.91 4.78 12.26
C LYS A 269 14.06 4.27 13.15
N LEU A 270 13.76 3.88 14.39
CA LEU A 270 14.78 3.28 15.25
C LEU A 270 15.05 1.84 14.82
N PRO A 271 16.32 1.38 14.93
CA PRO A 271 16.73 0.05 14.42
C PRO A 271 15.98 -1.14 15.00
N GLU A 272 15.41 -1.01 16.21
CA GLU A 272 14.65 -2.07 16.85
C GLU A 272 13.40 -2.51 16.07
N VAL A 273 12.90 -1.68 15.14
CA VAL A 273 11.75 -2.02 14.30
C VAL A 273 12.02 -3.28 13.47
N HIS A 274 13.25 -3.45 12.98
CA HIS A 274 13.63 -4.59 12.16
C HIS A 274 13.49 -5.92 12.88
N ASP A 275 13.81 -5.99 14.18
CA ASP A 275 13.61 -7.20 14.98
C ASP A 275 12.12 -7.59 15.09
N VAL A 276 11.23 -6.62 15.21
CA VAL A 276 9.77 -6.85 15.25
C VAL A 276 9.27 -7.32 13.89
N LEU A 277 9.71 -6.66 12.80
CA LEU A 277 9.32 -7.05 11.45
C LEU A 277 9.76 -8.47 11.10
N GLN A 278 10.95 -8.88 11.49
CA GLN A 278 11.43 -10.26 11.31
C GLN A 278 10.56 -11.27 12.08
N LYS A 279 10.10 -10.94 13.28
CA LYS A 279 9.20 -11.81 14.06
C LYS A 279 7.82 -11.89 13.44
N LEU A 280 7.25 -10.76 12.99
CA LEU A 280 5.98 -10.72 12.26
C LEU A 280 6.08 -11.51 10.95
N ARG A 281 7.18 -11.34 10.20
CA ARG A 281 7.43 -12.08 8.97
C ARG A 281 7.50 -13.60 9.22
N LYS A 282 8.18 -14.03 10.26
CA LYS A 282 8.22 -15.45 10.64
C LYS A 282 6.83 -16.01 10.88
N VAL A 283 5.96 -15.25 11.54
CA VAL A 283 4.56 -15.64 11.77
C VAL A 283 3.76 -15.68 10.47
N ALA A 284 3.97 -14.71 9.58
CA ALA A 284 3.30 -14.67 8.27
C ALA A 284 3.71 -15.88 7.41
N ASP A 285 4.99 -16.25 7.40
CA ASP A 285 5.51 -17.40 6.66
C ASP A 285 4.90 -18.73 7.12
N GLU A 286 4.47 -18.86 8.40
CA GLU A 286 3.74 -20.03 8.91
C GLU A 286 2.41 -20.28 8.16
N SER A 287 1.86 -19.26 7.50
CA SER A 287 0.53 -19.27 6.87
C SER A 287 0.54 -18.90 5.37
N ASP A 288 1.71 -18.85 4.72
CA ASP A 288 1.88 -18.33 3.34
C ASP A 288 1.23 -16.94 3.17
N ALA A 289 1.30 -16.11 4.22
CA ALA A 289 0.71 -14.80 4.28
C ALA A 289 1.73 -13.71 3.86
N VAL A 290 1.21 -12.55 3.45
CA VAL A 290 2.03 -11.40 3.04
C VAL A 290 2.00 -10.29 4.09
N LEU A 291 3.15 -9.64 4.31
CA LEU A 291 3.25 -8.39 5.07
C LEU A 291 3.50 -7.23 4.11
N ILE A 292 2.57 -6.29 4.14
CA ILE A 292 2.65 -5.01 3.43
C ILE A 292 2.93 -3.95 4.51
N GLY A 293 4.00 -3.18 4.40
CA GLY A 293 4.31 -2.15 5.40
C GLY A 293 4.04 -0.75 4.86
N GLU A 294 3.39 0.08 5.65
CA GLU A 294 3.41 1.51 5.39
C GLU A 294 4.75 2.07 5.83
N THR A 295 5.59 2.41 4.84
CA THR A 295 6.94 2.90 5.06
C THR A 295 7.10 4.31 4.49
N TRP A 296 7.29 5.30 5.36
CA TRP A 296 7.55 6.69 4.98
C TRP A 296 9.04 6.93 4.84
N THR A 297 9.62 6.41 3.77
CA THR A 297 11.05 6.51 3.52
C THR A 297 11.39 7.79 2.76
N SER A 298 12.52 8.39 3.12
CA SER A 298 13.00 9.63 2.49
C SER A 298 13.84 9.36 1.24
N ASN A 299 14.33 8.13 1.12
CA ASN A 299 15.19 7.69 0.03
C ASN A 299 15.17 6.16 -0.10
N ILE A 300 15.80 5.67 -1.16
CA ILE A 300 15.77 4.26 -1.52
C ILE A 300 16.57 3.36 -0.56
N ASP A 301 17.62 3.88 0.07
CA ASP A 301 18.42 3.09 1.01
C ASP A 301 17.60 2.78 2.27
N GLU A 302 16.78 3.72 2.74
CA GLU A 302 15.82 3.47 3.81
C GLU A 302 14.76 2.42 3.41
N LEU A 303 14.20 2.49 2.18
CA LEU A 303 13.25 1.48 1.71
C LEU A 303 13.85 0.08 1.69
N LYS A 304 15.12 0.00 1.28
CA LYS A 304 15.86 -1.26 1.21
C LYS A 304 15.98 -1.95 2.58
N GLU A 305 16.13 -1.18 3.65
CA GLU A 305 16.23 -1.72 5.00
C GLU A 305 15.00 -2.54 5.40
N TYR A 306 13.80 -2.13 4.95
CA TYR A 306 12.53 -2.80 5.30
C TYR A 306 12.30 -4.15 4.59
N TYR A 307 13.08 -4.49 3.54
CA TYR A 307 13.09 -5.87 3.02
C TYR A 307 13.89 -6.82 3.93
N GLY A 308 14.79 -6.25 4.76
CA GLY A 308 15.74 -7.02 5.58
C GLY A 308 16.93 -7.56 4.78
N SER A 309 18.00 -7.89 5.49
CA SER A 309 19.27 -8.32 4.88
C SER A 309 19.18 -9.64 4.08
N HIS A 310 18.12 -10.42 4.31
CA HIS A 310 17.88 -11.73 3.69
C HIS A 310 16.43 -11.86 3.19
N ASP A 311 15.79 -10.78 2.80
CA ASP A 311 14.37 -10.73 2.45
C ASP A 311 13.47 -11.33 3.54
N ASN A 312 13.81 -11.08 4.82
CA ASN A 312 13.21 -11.70 6.00
C ASN A 312 12.37 -10.74 6.85
N GLU A 313 12.05 -9.56 6.31
CA GLU A 313 11.17 -8.56 6.89
C GLU A 313 9.90 -8.37 6.05
N LEU A 314 9.58 -7.15 5.62
CA LEU A 314 8.41 -6.94 4.78
C LEU A 314 8.60 -7.54 3.39
N GLN A 315 7.60 -8.28 2.91
CA GLN A 315 7.58 -8.69 1.51
C GLN A 315 7.24 -7.52 0.58
N MET A 316 6.41 -6.60 1.06
CA MET A 316 5.86 -5.49 0.30
C MET A 316 5.95 -4.18 1.10
N PRO A 317 7.14 -3.60 1.34
CA PRO A 317 7.21 -2.24 1.84
C PRO A 317 6.65 -1.29 0.80
N MET A 318 5.64 -0.48 1.17
CA MET A 318 4.95 0.42 0.25
C MET A 318 5.84 1.61 -0.09
N ASP A 319 6.13 1.75 -1.38
CA ASP A 319 6.82 2.93 -1.88
C ASP A 319 5.81 4.02 -2.26
N PHE A 320 5.79 5.08 -1.48
CA PHE A 320 4.94 6.24 -1.72
C PHE A 320 5.55 7.30 -2.64
N MET A 321 6.73 7.06 -3.23
CA MET A 321 7.40 8.07 -4.07
C MET A 321 6.54 8.47 -5.28
N PHE A 322 5.76 7.57 -5.87
CA PHE A 322 4.82 7.92 -6.93
C PHE A 322 3.71 8.88 -6.46
N THR A 323 3.32 8.83 -5.19
CA THR A 323 2.33 9.75 -4.65
C THR A 323 2.84 11.17 -4.48
N THR A 324 4.16 11.38 -4.57
CA THR A 324 4.81 12.70 -4.50
C THR A 324 5.06 13.33 -5.87
N VAL A 325 4.78 12.62 -6.95
CA VAL A 325 4.87 13.15 -8.31
C VAL A 325 3.59 13.91 -8.63
N ASP A 326 3.67 15.23 -8.68
CA ASP A 326 2.49 16.10 -8.86
C ASP A 326 2.10 16.33 -10.33
N LYS A 327 2.95 15.92 -11.28
CA LYS A 327 2.74 16.15 -12.71
C LYS A 327 3.10 14.93 -13.53
N LEU A 328 2.45 14.74 -14.66
CA LEU A 328 2.86 13.75 -15.64
C LEU A 328 4.26 14.09 -16.16
N SER A 329 5.24 13.32 -15.75
CA SER A 329 6.65 13.53 -16.06
C SER A 329 7.37 12.20 -16.32
N PRO A 330 7.52 11.78 -17.59
CA PRO A 330 8.27 10.58 -17.93
C PRO A 330 9.67 10.51 -17.30
N PRO A 331 10.49 11.60 -17.30
CA PRO A 331 11.79 11.55 -16.65
C PRO A 331 11.71 11.28 -15.14
N GLU A 332 10.73 11.88 -14.45
CA GLU A 332 10.57 11.68 -13.02
C GLU A 332 10.09 10.26 -12.68
N PHE A 333 9.13 9.73 -13.42
CA PHE A 333 8.68 8.34 -13.24
C PHE A 333 9.80 7.33 -13.53
N ARG A 334 10.61 7.53 -14.59
CA ARG A 334 11.77 6.68 -14.88
C ARG A 334 12.78 6.71 -13.73
N ARG A 335 13.08 7.90 -13.22
CA ARG A 335 13.99 8.10 -12.10
C ARG A 335 13.52 7.30 -10.88
N GLN A 336 12.25 7.37 -10.55
CA GLN A 336 11.70 6.66 -9.40
C GLN A 336 11.68 5.14 -9.60
N ILE A 337 11.29 4.66 -10.79
CA ILE A 337 11.36 3.22 -11.09
C ILE A 337 12.80 2.71 -10.96
N ALA A 338 13.77 3.42 -11.51
CA ALA A 338 15.19 3.03 -11.41
C ALA A 338 15.66 3.01 -9.94
N GLN A 339 15.21 3.92 -9.11
CA GLN A 339 15.52 3.93 -7.68
C GLN A 339 14.92 2.70 -6.98
N VAL A 340 13.64 2.41 -7.18
CA VAL A 340 12.98 1.25 -6.58
C VAL A 340 13.63 -0.06 -7.05
N ASP A 341 13.93 -0.20 -8.33
CA ASP A 341 14.65 -1.37 -8.84
C ASP A 341 16.04 -1.54 -8.22
N SER A 342 16.72 -0.43 -7.86
CA SER A 342 18.02 -0.45 -7.19
C SER A 342 17.96 -0.94 -5.74
N ALA A 343 16.79 -0.91 -5.09
CA ALA A 343 16.60 -1.48 -3.76
C ALA A 343 16.80 -3.00 -3.73
N GLY A 344 16.58 -3.67 -4.87
CA GLY A 344 16.80 -5.11 -5.02
C GLY A 344 15.69 -6.00 -4.47
N GLY A 345 14.66 -5.41 -3.83
CA GLY A 345 13.45 -6.11 -3.40
C GLY A 345 12.37 -6.16 -4.48
N TRP A 346 11.16 -6.58 -4.08
CA TRP A 346 10.02 -6.62 -4.99
C TRP A 346 9.26 -5.28 -4.98
N PRO A 347 9.14 -4.57 -6.12
CA PRO A 347 8.48 -3.27 -6.17
C PRO A 347 6.99 -3.34 -5.84
N VAL A 348 6.50 -2.33 -5.12
CA VAL A 348 5.07 -2.12 -4.82
C VAL A 348 4.68 -0.71 -5.26
N PHE A 349 3.72 -0.60 -6.15
CA PHE A 349 3.34 0.70 -6.71
C PHE A 349 1.98 1.16 -6.18
N VAL A 350 1.99 2.33 -5.55
CA VAL A 350 0.81 3.05 -5.04
C VAL A 350 0.76 4.42 -5.70
N ILE A 351 -0.33 4.74 -6.37
CA ILE A 351 -0.51 6.07 -6.97
C ILE A 351 -1.50 6.95 -6.21
N SER A 352 -2.42 6.37 -5.44
CA SER A 352 -3.29 7.03 -4.47
C SER A 352 -3.74 6.02 -3.40
N ASN A 353 -4.23 6.52 -2.27
CA ASN A 353 -4.82 5.75 -1.18
C ASN A 353 -5.78 6.63 -0.36
N HIS A 354 -6.27 6.13 0.76
CA HIS A 354 -7.18 6.88 1.65
C HIS A 354 -6.55 8.09 2.36
N ASP A 355 -5.24 8.31 2.22
CA ASP A 355 -4.48 9.45 2.81
C ASP A 355 -3.90 10.38 1.75
N LYS A 356 -4.11 10.09 0.48
CA LYS A 356 -3.54 10.86 -0.65
C LYS A 356 -4.62 11.20 -1.67
N ILE A 357 -4.57 12.45 -2.12
CA ILE A 357 -5.42 12.94 -3.21
C ILE A 357 -5.45 11.93 -4.35
N ARG A 358 -6.66 11.61 -4.84
CA ARG A 358 -6.87 10.67 -5.94
C ARG A 358 -6.05 11.05 -7.16
N SER A 359 -5.49 10.06 -7.84
CA SER A 359 -4.68 10.25 -9.06
C SER A 359 -5.44 11.02 -10.14
N TYR A 360 -6.76 10.84 -10.23
CA TYR A 360 -7.63 11.57 -11.14
C TYR A 360 -7.57 13.09 -10.92
N ASN A 361 -7.57 13.55 -9.67
CA ASN A 361 -7.45 14.98 -9.35
C ASN A 361 -6.00 15.48 -9.45
N ARG A 362 -5.02 14.66 -9.01
CA ARG A 362 -3.62 15.07 -9.01
C ARG A 362 -3.04 15.28 -10.40
N TYR A 363 -3.41 14.44 -11.37
CA TYR A 363 -2.91 14.52 -12.74
C TYR A 363 -3.90 15.11 -13.72
N GLY A 364 -5.17 15.15 -13.39
CA GLY A 364 -6.23 15.67 -14.26
C GLY A 364 -6.09 17.15 -14.57
N ASP A 365 -6.42 17.54 -15.80
CA ASP A 365 -6.40 18.93 -16.28
C ASP A 365 -7.81 19.51 -16.46
N GLY A 366 -8.85 18.78 -16.05
CA GLY A 366 -10.27 19.14 -16.17
C GLY A 366 -10.83 18.98 -17.60
N LYS A 367 -9.98 18.73 -18.60
CA LYS A 367 -10.40 18.53 -20.00
C LYS A 367 -10.11 17.11 -20.50
N ASN A 368 -8.95 16.57 -20.11
CA ASN A 368 -8.47 15.27 -20.58
C ASN A 368 -8.35 14.27 -19.43
N SER A 369 -9.00 14.53 -18.30
CA SER A 369 -8.81 13.75 -17.05
C SER A 369 -9.09 12.25 -17.24
N ASP A 370 -10.09 11.87 -18.06
CA ASP A 370 -10.38 10.46 -18.37
C ASP A 370 -9.26 9.80 -19.20
N ALA A 371 -8.72 10.53 -20.18
CA ALA A 371 -7.59 10.02 -20.98
C ALA A 371 -6.36 9.84 -20.09
N ILE A 372 -6.13 10.77 -19.17
CA ILE A 372 -5.04 10.71 -18.18
C ILE A 372 -5.26 9.55 -17.20
N ALA A 373 -6.49 9.33 -16.71
CA ALA A 373 -6.80 8.20 -15.84
C ALA A 373 -6.54 6.84 -16.52
N LYS A 374 -6.96 6.70 -17.79
CA LYS A 374 -6.67 5.52 -18.62
C LYS A 374 -5.16 5.29 -18.78
N LEU A 375 -4.43 6.37 -19.06
CA LEU A 375 -2.97 6.34 -19.20
C LEU A 375 -2.28 5.93 -17.89
N MET A 376 -2.70 6.48 -16.75
CA MET A 376 -2.13 6.14 -15.45
C MET A 376 -2.41 4.69 -15.07
N GLY A 377 -3.62 4.18 -15.32
CA GLY A 377 -3.93 2.76 -15.16
C GLY A 377 -3.02 1.88 -16.03
N ALA A 378 -2.89 2.20 -17.33
CA ALA A 378 -2.00 1.48 -18.24
C ALA A 378 -0.53 1.53 -17.77
N PHE A 379 -0.09 2.65 -17.19
CA PHE A 379 1.27 2.83 -16.69
C PHE A 379 1.57 1.87 -15.55
N TYR A 380 0.97 2.06 -14.38
CA TYR A 380 1.43 1.34 -13.19
C TYR A 380 0.99 -0.14 -13.17
N LEU A 381 -0.11 -0.50 -13.84
CA LEU A 381 -0.57 -1.89 -13.94
C LEU A 381 0.29 -2.76 -14.88
N THR A 382 1.15 -2.17 -15.72
CA THR A 382 2.06 -2.92 -16.60
C THR A 382 3.53 -2.88 -16.17
N LEU A 383 3.85 -2.18 -15.08
CA LEU A 383 5.19 -2.19 -14.47
C LEU A 383 5.52 -3.56 -13.88
N ARG A 384 6.82 -3.81 -13.69
CA ARG A 384 7.34 -4.94 -12.91
C ARG A 384 7.14 -4.64 -11.42
N GLY A 385 6.32 -5.40 -10.75
CA GLY A 385 5.99 -5.20 -9.34
C GLY A 385 4.50 -5.43 -9.08
N THR A 386 4.11 -5.29 -7.82
CA THR A 386 2.72 -5.47 -7.37
C THR A 386 2.01 -4.11 -7.32
N PRO A 387 0.96 -3.88 -8.12
CA PRO A 387 0.15 -2.68 -8.03
C PRO A 387 -0.85 -2.78 -6.86
N VAL A 388 -1.03 -1.68 -6.15
CA VAL A 388 -2.11 -1.49 -5.17
C VAL A 388 -3.03 -0.40 -5.70
N MET A 389 -4.22 -0.78 -6.13
CA MET A 389 -5.27 0.13 -6.60
C MET A 389 -6.04 0.68 -5.40
N TYR A 390 -6.46 1.90 -5.47
CA TYR A 390 -7.42 2.48 -4.52
C TYR A 390 -8.83 2.45 -5.09
N TYR A 391 -9.85 2.08 -4.30
CA TYR A 391 -11.22 1.96 -4.81
C TYR A 391 -11.67 3.24 -5.54
N GLY A 392 -12.31 3.04 -6.69
CA GLY A 392 -12.78 4.12 -7.55
C GLY A 392 -11.73 4.67 -8.53
N GLU A 393 -10.46 4.27 -8.47
CA GLU A 393 -9.49 4.63 -9.50
C GLU A 393 -9.92 4.12 -10.87
N GLU A 394 -10.45 2.91 -10.90
CA GLU A 394 -10.88 2.22 -12.12
C GLU A 394 -12.06 2.89 -12.84
N ILE A 395 -12.75 3.82 -12.17
CA ILE A 395 -13.85 4.62 -12.75
C ILE A 395 -13.54 6.11 -12.78
N GLY A 396 -12.28 6.51 -12.61
CA GLY A 396 -11.92 7.93 -12.60
C GLY A 396 -12.62 8.74 -11.51
N MET A 397 -12.79 8.17 -10.33
CA MET A 397 -13.46 8.82 -9.21
C MET A 397 -12.70 10.05 -8.72
N GLU A 398 -13.41 11.16 -8.52
CA GLU A 398 -12.85 12.45 -8.08
C GLU A 398 -12.83 12.58 -6.55
N ASN A 399 -11.92 13.43 -6.04
CA ASN A 399 -12.04 13.98 -4.70
C ASN A 399 -13.29 14.86 -4.59
N ASN A 400 -13.88 14.90 -3.40
CA ASN A 400 -14.94 15.83 -3.06
C ASN A 400 -14.61 16.54 -1.74
N ASP A 401 -13.68 17.48 -1.83
CA ASP A 401 -13.13 18.16 -0.67
C ASP A 401 -14.16 19.07 0.02
N PRO A 402 -14.19 19.12 1.36
CA PRO A 402 -15.06 20.03 2.09
C PRO A 402 -14.68 21.50 1.80
N THR A 403 -15.69 22.33 1.54
CA THR A 403 -15.49 23.77 1.27
C THR A 403 -15.66 24.64 2.51
N ARG A 404 -16.15 24.08 3.62
CA ARG A 404 -16.39 24.77 4.89
C ARG A 404 -15.91 23.90 6.05
N LYS A 405 -15.42 24.53 7.11
CA LYS A 405 -14.90 23.83 8.30
C LYS A 405 -15.94 22.90 8.96
N GLU A 406 -17.21 23.31 8.97
CA GLU A 406 -18.29 22.55 9.60
C GLU A 406 -18.63 21.25 8.87
N ASP A 407 -18.26 21.15 7.59
CA ASP A 407 -18.46 19.94 6.77
C ASP A 407 -17.33 18.93 6.95
N VAL A 408 -16.18 19.35 7.51
CA VAL A 408 -15.00 18.49 7.71
C VAL A 408 -15.29 17.43 8.75
N LYS A 409 -15.09 16.17 8.38
CA LYS A 409 -15.20 15.01 9.28
C LYS A 409 -13.83 14.61 9.83
N ASP A 410 -12.79 14.65 8.99
CA ASP A 410 -11.43 14.27 9.37
C ASP A 410 -10.89 15.18 10.49
N PRO A 411 -10.47 14.61 11.63
CA PRO A 411 -9.95 15.39 12.76
C PRO A 411 -8.75 16.27 12.40
N ILE A 412 -7.87 15.84 11.52
CA ILE A 412 -6.72 16.65 11.10
C ILE A 412 -7.16 17.92 10.35
N GLY A 413 -8.18 17.80 9.51
CA GLY A 413 -8.78 18.96 8.84
C GLY A 413 -9.52 19.87 9.79
N ARG A 414 -10.22 19.35 10.81
CA ARG A 414 -10.89 20.15 11.84
C ARG A 414 -9.92 21.02 12.63
N THR A 415 -8.74 20.48 12.94
CA THR A 415 -7.70 21.20 13.70
C THR A 415 -6.87 22.13 12.84
N GLY A 416 -6.56 21.73 11.60
CA GLY A 416 -5.66 22.45 10.70
C GLY A 416 -6.32 23.49 9.79
N TRP A 417 -7.67 23.54 9.73
CA TRP A 417 -8.43 24.42 8.83
C TRP A 417 -8.00 25.90 8.92
N PRO A 418 -7.89 26.63 7.82
CA PRO A 418 -8.04 26.21 6.39
C PRO A 418 -6.77 25.73 5.71
N LYS A 419 -5.63 25.67 6.41
CA LYS A 419 -4.34 25.27 5.84
C LYS A 419 -4.25 23.76 5.59
N GLU A 420 -4.92 22.99 6.41
CA GLU A 420 -5.10 21.55 6.27
C GLU A 420 -6.60 21.26 6.24
N ILE A 421 -7.08 20.70 5.14
CA ILE A 421 -8.52 20.44 4.95
C ILE A 421 -8.92 19.00 5.31
N GLY A 422 -7.92 18.14 5.59
CA GLY A 422 -8.12 16.73 5.89
C GLY A 422 -8.21 15.87 4.64
N ARG A 423 -8.64 14.63 4.83
CA ARG A 423 -8.65 13.53 3.86
C ARG A 423 -10.07 13.11 3.44
N ASP A 424 -11.09 13.92 3.75
CA ASP A 424 -12.48 13.57 3.45
C ASP A 424 -12.73 13.43 1.94
N GLY A 425 -12.03 14.23 1.12
CA GLY A 425 -12.22 14.30 -0.32
C GLY A 425 -11.98 12.97 -1.03
N GLU A 426 -10.90 12.28 -0.69
CA GLU A 426 -10.55 10.98 -1.26
C GLU A 426 -11.32 9.81 -0.64
N ARG A 427 -11.96 9.99 0.53
CA ARG A 427 -12.66 8.95 1.29
C ARG A 427 -14.16 8.85 1.01
N THR A 428 -14.64 9.56 -0.02
CA THR A 428 -16.06 9.64 -0.39
C THR A 428 -16.62 8.29 -0.87
N PRO A 429 -17.96 8.08 -0.80
CA PRO A 429 -18.59 6.82 -1.17
C PRO A 429 -18.34 6.40 -2.62
N MET A 430 -18.13 5.09 -2.83
CA MET A 430 -17.98 4.46 -4.15
C MET A 430 -19.20 4.68 -5.03
N GLN A 431 -18.97 4.90 -6.32
CA GLN A 431 -19.98 5.25 -7.31
C GLN A 431 -20.39 4.03 -8.13
N TRP A 432 -21.47 3.35 -7.71
CA TRP A 432 -21.95 2.12 -8.35
C TRP A 432 -22.85 2.37 -9.56
N ASN A 433 -23.72 3.38 -9.48
CA ASN A 433 -24.69 3.70 -10.54
C ASN A 433 -25.19 5.15 -10.42
N THR A 434 -26.19 5.51 -11.21
CA THR A 434 -26.78 6.87 -11.24
C THR A 434 -27.95 7.08 -10.25
N ASP A 435 -28.26 6.09 -9.41
CA ASP A 435 -29.30 6.19 -8.38
C ASP A 435 -28.91 7.17 -7.27
N THR A 436 -29.82 7.39 -6.34
CA THR A 436 -29.55 8.22 -5.16
C THR A 436 -28.28 7.74 -4.45
N ASN A 437 -27.44 8.70 -4.04
CA ASN A 437 -26.15 8.43 -3.40
C ASN A 437 -25.26 7.47 -4.21
N ALA A 438 -25.32 7.57 -5.54
CA ALA A 438 -24.54 6.72 -6.46
C ALA A 438 -24.80 5.21 -6.30
N GLY A 439 -25.93 4.79 -5.73
CA GLY A 439 -26.19 3.40 -5.41
C GLY A 439 -25.38 2.84 -4.25
N PHE A 440 -24.67 3.69 -3.52
CA PHE A 440 -23.92 3.31 -2.32
C PHE A 440 -24.87 2.98 -1.15
N SER A 441 -25.83 3.88 -0.86
CA SER A 441 -26.81 3.78 0.22
C SER A 441 -28.13 4.42 -0.17
N LYS A 442 -29.23 3.98 0.46
CA LYS A 442 -30.52 4.67 0.35
C LYS A 442 -30.71 5.81 1.35
N LYS A 443 -29.85 5.90 2.37
CA LYS A 443 -29.76 7.02 3.30
C LYS A 443 -28.60 7.94 2.93
N ASP A 444 -28.60 9.13 3.51
CA ASP A 444 -27.48 10.06 3.37
C ASP A 444 -26.20 9.40 3.87
N PRO A 445 -25.16 9.34 3.04
CA PRO A 445 -23.90 8.73 3.42
C PRO A 445 -23.12 9.64 4.38
N TRP A 446 -22.19 9.04 5.10
CA TRP A 446 -21.35 9.72 6.09
C TRP A 446 -20.50 10.87 5.52
N LEU A 447 -20.13 10.78 4.23
CA LEU A 447 -19.57 11.84 3.40
C LEU A 447 -20.41 12.01 2.12
N PRO A 448 -20.51 13.22 1.58
CA PRO A 448 -21.28 13.45 0.35
C PRO A 448 -20.63 12.77 -0.85
N VAL A 449 -21.44 12.17 -1.71
CA VAL A 449 -20.99 11.57 -2.97
C VAL A 449 -20.54 12.68 -3.94
N PRO A 450 -19.41 12.53 -4.65
CA PRO A 450 -18.99 13.49 -5.67
C PRO A 450 -20.04 13.63 -6.77
N PRO A 451 -20.33 14.85 -7.27
CA PRO A 451 -21.30 15.07 -8.34
C PRO A 451 -21.01 14.29 -9.63
N SER A 452 -19.75 13.95 -9.86
CA SER A 452 -19.29 13.15 -11.02
C SER A 452 -19.92 11.76 -11.09
N TYR A 453 -20.57 11.24 -10.03
CA TYR A 453 -21.24 9.94 -10.08
C TYR A 453 -22.29 9.81 -11.18
N LYS A 454 -22.78 10.91 -11.72
CA LYS A 454 -23.73 10.90 -12.84
C LYS A 454 -23.12 10.35 -14.13
N THR A 455 -21.82 10.50 -14.29
CA THR A 455 -21.05 10.05 -15.47
C THR A 455 -20.04 8.97 -15.10
N HIS A 456 -19.31 9.14 -14.03
CA HIS A 456 -18.30 8.21 -13.51
C HIS A 456 -18.92 7.27 -12.48
N ASN A 457 -19.37 6.12 -12.93
CA ASN A 457 -19.91 5.06 -12.08
C ASN A 457 -19.82 3.72 -12.80
N VAL A 458 -19.75 2.66 -12.02
CA VAL A 458 -19.58 1.28 -12.53
C VAL A 458 -20.62 0.90 -13.58
N ALA A 459 -21.91 1.21 -13.34
CA ALA A 459 -23.00 0.77 -14.23
C ALA A 459 -23.01 1.52 -15.59
N THR A 460 -22.62 2.79 -15.61
CA THR A 460 -22.52 3.59 -16.84
C THR A 460 -21.29 3.18 -17.63
N GLU A 461 -20.12 3.14 -16.98
CA GLU A 461 -18.85 2.87 -17.62
C GLU A 461 -18.72 1.44 -18.12
N SER A 462 -19.36 0.46 -17.48
CA SER A 462 -19.40 -0.92 -17.98
C SER A 462 -20.02 -1.05 -19.39
N LYS A 463 -20.81 -0.09 -19.81
CA LYS A 463 -21.50 -0.09 -21.14
C LYS A 463 -20.70 0.66 -22.20
N ASP A 464 -19.76 1.51 -21.81
CA ASP A 464 -18.95 2.27 -22.73
C ASP A 464 -17.59 1.58 -22.93
N PRO A 465 -17.31 1.01 -24.12
CA PRO A 465 -16.07 0.29 -24.39
C PRO A 465 -14.81 1.15 -24.27
N ASP A 466 -14.96 2.49 -24.31
CA ASP A 466 -13.86 3.45 -24.22
C ASP A 466 -13.76 4.14 -22.85
N SER A 467 -14.55 3.71 -21.85
CA SER A 467 -14.51 4.22 -20.48
C SER A 467 -13.18 3.94 -19.77
N VAL A 468 -12.97 4.63 -18.65
CA VAL A 468 -11.84 4.37 -17.73
C VAL A 468 -11.92 2.93 -17.22
N LEU A 469 -13.08 2.48 -16.75
CA LEU A 469 -13.30 1.12 -16.25
C LEU A 469 -12.92 0.04 -17.28
N ASN A 470 -13.36 0.19 -18.52
CA ASN A 470 -13.07 -0.80 -19.54
C ASN A 470 -11.61 -0.78 -19.98
N MET A 471 -10.90 0.35 -19.88
CA MET A 471 -9.45 0.39 -20.05
C MET A 471 -8.74 -0.39 -18.94
N TYR A 472 -9.09 -0.16 -17.66
CA TYR A 472 -8.54 -0.92 -16.53
C TYR A 472 -8.78 -2.42 -16.69
N LYS A 473 -10.00 -2.85 -17.03
CA LYS A 473 -10.31 -4.27 -17.29
C LYS A 473 -9.47 -4.87 -18.42
N LYS A 474 -9.27 -4.13 -19.53
CA LYS A 474 -8.43 -4.60 -20.65
C LYS A 474 -6.97 -4.78 -20.21
N VAL A 475 -6.43 -3.82 -19.47
CA VAL A 475 -5.03 -3.88 -18.99
C VAL A 475 -4.84 -4.97 -17.95
N LEU A 476 -5.77 -5.13 -17.01
CA LEU A 476 -5.73 -6.18 -15.98
C LEU A 476 -5.85 -7.58 -16.61
N ALA A 477 -6.79 -7.77 -17.54
CA ALA A 477 -6.89 -9.03 -18.28
C ALA A 477 -5.62 -9.35 -19.07
N LEU A 478 -5.00 -8.33 -19.69
CA LEU A 478 -3.72 -8.50 -20.37
C LEU A 478 -2.61 -8.87 -19.38
N ARG A 479 -2.52 -8.20 -18.22
CA ARG A 479 -1.54 -8.51 -17.17
C ARG A 479 -1.63 -9.97 -16.75
N HIS A 480 -2.81 -10.47 -16.42
CA HIS A 480 -3.01 -11.84 -15.94
C HIS A 480 -2.73 -12.94 -16.98
N THR A 481 -2.81 -12.61 -18.26
CA THR A 481 -2.63 -13.60 -19.34
C THR A 481 -1.29 -13.50 -20.07
N ASN A 482 -0.48 -12.48 -19.78
CA ASN A 482 0.77 -12.24 -20.48
C ASN A 482 1.98 -12.49 -19.59
N GLU A 483 2.73 -13.54 -19.88
CA GLU A 483 3.92 -13.95 -19.13
C GLU A 483 5.00 -12.86 -19.06
N ALA A 484 5.15 -12.02 -20.10
CA ALA A 484 6.13 -10.93 -20.05
C ALA A 484 5.72 -9.83 -19.08
N LEU A 485 4.43 -9.62 -18.83
CA LEU A 485 3.94 -8.69 -17.80
C LEU A 485 3.98 -9.28 -16.40
N LEU A 486 3.77 -10.58 -16.25
CA LEU A 486 3.83 -11.27 -14.95
C LEU A 486 5.27 -11.49 -14.50
N GLU A 487 6.07 -12.18 -15.32
CA GLU A 487 7.39 -12.72 -14.95
C GLU A 487 8.56 -11.91 -15.55
N GLY A 488 8.28 -10.98 -16.47
CA GLY A 488 9.30 -10.33 -17.28
C GLY A 488 10.09 -9.25 -16.56
N SER A 489 11.33 -9.05 -17.02
CA SER A 489 12.16 -7.91 -16.65
C SER A 489 11.56 -6.59 -17.16
N TYR A 490 11.96 -5.48 -16.55
CA TYR A 490 11.67 -4.13 -17.03
C TYR A 490 12.93 -3.56 -17.70
N THR A 491 12.76 -2.91 -18.85
CA THR A 491 13.82 -2.17 -19.54
C THR A 491 13.26 -0.86 -20.05
N ALA A 492 13.76 0.27 -19.54
CA ALA A 492 13.39 1.59 -20.05
C ALA A 492 13.79 1.74 -21.53
N LEU A 493 12.96 2.44 -22.29
CA LEU A 493 13.21 2.77 -23.68
C LEU A 493 13.12 4.29 -23.88
N ASN A 494 13.91 4.82 -24.83
CA ASN A 494 13.91 6.25 -25.19
C ASN A 494 13.97 7.14 -23.93
N GLU A 495 14.96 6.91 -23.08
CA GLU A 495 15.05 7.47 -21.72
C GLU A 495 15.10 9.01 -21.69
N ASP A 496 15.58 9.63 -22.78
CA ASP A 496 15.64 11.09 -22.91
C ASP A 496 14.32 11.73 -23.36
N ASP A 497 13.30 10.92 -23.72
CA ASP A 497 12.02 11.46 -24.17
C ASP A 497 11.25 12.09 -22.99
N ALA A 498 10.99 13.39 -23.10
CA ALA A 498 10.32 14.16 -22.05
C ALA A 498 8.79 13.99 -22.07
N ASN A 499 8.20 13.47 -23.14
CA ASN A 499 6.75 13.39 -23.36
C ASN A 499 6.23 11.95 -23.35
N VAL A 500 7.05 10.99 -23.82
CA VAL A 500 6.61 9.60 -23.94
C VAL A 500 7.30 8.75 -22.88
N MET A 501 6.53 8.17 -21.98
CA MET A 501 6.98 7.10 -21.08
C MET A 501 6.95 5.79 -21.84
N SER A 502 8.09 5.13 -21.99
CA SER A 502 8.16 3.88 -22.72
C SER A 502 9.12 2.87 -22.11
N TYR A 503 8.74 1.60 -22.17
CA TYR A 503 9.53 0.48 -21.67
C TYR A 503 9.16 -0.83 -22.34
N LEU A 504 10.08 -1.80 -22.22
CA LEU A 504 9.91 -3.18 -22.64
C LEU A 504 9.81 -4.08 -21.41
N ARG A 505 8.79 -4.92 -21.37
CA ARG A 505 8.70 -6.09 -20.49
C ARG A 505 9.11 -7.32 -21.29
N SER A 506 10.06 -8.11 -20.83
CA SER A 506 10.55 -9.26 -21.60
C SER A 506 10.76 -10.50 -20.74
N TYR A 507 10.33 -11.65 -21.26
CA TYR A 507 10.43 -12.95 -20.61
C TYR A 507 10.60 -14.07 -21.66
N LYS A 508 11.65 -14.88 -21.53
CA LYS A 508 11.92 -16.04 -22.40
C LYS A 508 11.74 -15.76 -23.91
N GLY A 509 12.21 -14.61 -24.37
CA GLY A 509 12.14 -14.20 -25.79
C GLY A 509 10.79 -13.67 -26.25
N LYS A 510 9.79 -13.53 -25.35
CA LYS A 510 8.55 -12.78 -25.54
C LYS A 510 8.77 -11.35 -25.06
N GLY A 511 8.18 -10.37 -25.72
CA GLY A 511 8.28 -8.96 -25.35
C GLY A 511 6.95 -8.25 -25.43
N VAL A 512 6.71 -7.36 -24.48
CA VAL A 512 5.60 -6.40 -24.49
C VAL A 512 6.18 -4.99 -24.40
N LEU A 513 5.97 -4.21 -25.45
CA LEU A 513 6.30 -2.79 -25.47
C LEU A 513 5.11 -2.00 -24.91
N VAL A 514 5.40 -1.09 -24.01
CA VAL A 514 4.46 -0.11 -23.49
C VAL A 514 4.94 1.27 -23.88
N ALA A 515 4.07 2.07 -24.51
CA ALA A 515 4.34 3.46 -24.91
C ALA A 515 3.14 4.34 -24.51
N LEU A 516 3.41 5.36 -23.72
CA LEU A 516 2.42 6.23 -23.07
C LEU A 516 2.77 7.68 -23.32
N ASN A 517 1.92 8.42 -24.01
CA ASN A 517 2.10 9.85 -24.26
C ASN A 517 1.60 10.65 -23.05
N MET A 518 2.50 11.13 -22.22
CA MET A 518 2.17 11.95 -21.04
C MET A 518 2.02 13.45 -21.37
N SER A 519 1.70 13.80 -22.62
CA SER A 519 1.56 15.19 -23.07
C SER A 519 0.23 15.45 -23.79
N ALA A 520 -0.18 16.71 -23.82
CA ALA A 520 -1.39 17.18 -24.51
C ALA A 520 -1.23 17.32 -26.04
N SER A 521 -0.10 16.88 -26.61
CA SER A 521 0.17 16.94 -28.04
C SER A 521 0.40 15.53 -28.59
N PRO A 522 -0.02 15.23 -29.84
CA PRO A 522 0.32 13.95 -30.47
C PRO A 522 1.83 13.73 -30.50
N GLN A 523 2.27 12.50 -30.28
CA GLN A 523 3.67 12.12 -30.30
C GLN A 523 3.92 11.02 -31.33
N LYS A 524 5.12 11.00 -31.86
CA LYS A 524 5.60 9.97 -32.78
C LYS A 524 7.01 9.55 -32.37
N THR A 525 7.20 8.28 -32.09
CA THR A 525 8.46 7.77 -31.60
C THR A 525 8.82 6.43 -32.25
N THR A 526 10.11 6.16 -32.43
CA THR A 526 10.61 4.91 -33.01
C THR A 526 11.45 4.18 -31.97
N PHE A 527 11.25 2.88 -31.86
CA PHE A 527 11.94 2.05 -30.90
C PHE A 527 13.03 1.19 -31.55
N ASN A 528 14.26 1.28 -31.04
CA ASN A 528 15.29 0.32 -31.36
C ASN A 528 15.18 -0.89 -30.40
N LEU A 529 14.70 -2.02 -30.94
CA LEU A 529 14.50 -3.26 -30.17
C LEU A 529 15.53 -4.34 -30.54
N ALA A 530 16.41 -4.06 -31.50
CA ALA A 530 17.39 -5.05 -31.96
C ALA A 530 18.41 -5.41 -30.87
N ASP A 531 18.92 -4.41 -30.16
CA ASP A 531 19.87 -4.57 -29.05
C ASP A 531 19.20 -5.10 -27.76
N LYS A 532 17.88 -5.21 -27.75
CA LYS A 532 17.06 -5.83 -26.68
C LYS A 532 16.65 -7.28 -27.00
N GLY A 533 17.23 -7.87 -28.05
CA GLY A 533 16.97 -9.25 -28.45
C GLY A 533 15.85 -9.45 -29.49
N PHE A 534 15.37 -8.38 -30.12
CA PHE A 534 14.27 -8.39 -31.09
C PHE A 534 14.71 -7.76 -32.43
N ALA A 535 15.64 -8.40 -33.12
CA ALA A 535 16.33 -7.85 -34.29
C ALA A 535 15.40 -7.51 -35.50
N SER A 536 14.27 -8.20 -35.65
CA SER A 536 13.31 -7.98 -36.73
C SER A 536 11.92 -7.62 -36.19
N ALA A 537 11.87 -6.80 -35.14
CA ALA A 537 10.66 -6.53 -34.38
C ALA A 537 9.56 -5.88 -35.21
N ASN A 538 8.34 -6.41 -35.07
CA ASN A 538 7.08 -5.75 -35.40
C ASN A 538 6.22 -5.64 -34.16
N LEU A 539 5.36 -4.63 -34.12
CA LEU A 539 4.49 -4.36 -32.99
C LEU A 539 3.06 -4.76 -33.32
N LYS A 540 2.56 -5.77 -32.62
CA LYS A 540 1.15 -6.20 -32.70
C LYS A 540 0.40 -5.61 -31.52
N SER A 541 -0.54 -4.70 -31.81
CA SER A 541 -1.34 -4.04 -30.78
C SER A 541 -2.09 -5.05 -29.90
N LEU A 542 -2.00 -4.90 -28.58
CA LEU A 542 -2.75 -5.64 -27.56
C LEU A 542 -3.80 -4.73 -26.91
N VAL A 543 -3.38 -3.53 -26.47
CA VAL A 543 -4.27 -2.49 -25.94
C VAL A 543 -3.80 -1.15 -26.53
N ALA A 544 -4.74 -0.37 -27.06
CA ALA A 544 -4.45 0.95 -27.58
C ALA A 544 -5.66 1.87 -27.42
N THR A 545 -5.42 3.16 -27.25
CA THR A 545 -6.44 4.20 -27.42
C THR A 545 -6.74 4.43 -28.91
N PRO A 546 -7.93 4.96 -29.27
CA PRO A 546 -8.45 4.87 -30.65
C PRO A 546 -7.56 5.41 -31.78
N GLN A 547 -6.76 6.46 -31.52
CA GLN A 547 -5.88 7.07 -32.53
C GLN A 547 -4.41 6.69 -32.35
N SER A 548 -4.11 5.81 -31.42
CA SER A 548 -2.74 5.29 -31.20
C SER A 548 -2.50 4.03 -32.04
N SER A 549 -1.37 3.98 -32.75
CA SER A 549 -1.07 2.90 -33.69
C SER A 549 0.43 2.73 -33.93
N ALA A 550 0.83 1.62 -34.57
CA ALA A 550 2.21 1.39 -34.95
C ALA A 550 2.36 0.98 -36.42
N LYS A 551 3.51 1.33 -37.00
CA LYS A 551 3.99 0.84 -38.29
C LYS A 551 5.45 0.37 -38.13
N GLY A 552 5.68 -0.96 -38.17
CA GLY A 552 6.96 -1.53 -37.76
C GLY A 552 7.21 -1.25 -36.26
N THR A 553 8.31 -0.56 -35.97
CA THR A 553 8.64 -0.11 -34.59
C THR A 553 8.38 1.40 -34.37
N GLU A 554 7.80 2.08 -35.35
CA GLU A 554 7.35 3.47 -35.22
C GLU A 554 5.93 3.49 -34.64
N VAL A 555 5.75 4.20 -33.50
CA VAL A 555 4.47 4.34 -32.80
C VAL A 555 4.00 5.79 -32.88
N THR A 556 2.74 5.97 -33.27
CA THR A 556 2.03 7.25 -33.20
C THR A 556 1.07 7.19 -32.03
N LEU A 557 1.10 8.21 -31.19
CA LEU A 557 0.28 8.33 -29.97
C LEU A 557 -0.55 9.62 -30.05
N GLU A 558 -1.84 9.51 -29.80
CA GLU A 558 -2.68 10.68 -29.57
C GLU A 558 -2.33 11.39 -28.25
N PRO A 559 -2.84 12.61 -27.97
CA PRO A 559 -2.68 13.24 -26.66
C PRO A 559 -3.14 12.32 -25.53
N PHE A 560 -2.30 12.11 -24.54
CA PHE A 560 -2.49 11.16 -23.43
C PHE A 560 -2.80 9.72 -23.90
N GLY A 561 -2.29 9.36 -25.09
CA GLY A 561 -2.54 8.06 -25.73
C GLY A 561 -1.77 6.93 -25.10
N VAL A 562 -2.39 5.74 -25.14
CA VAL A 562 -1.83 4.46 -24.68
C VAL A 562 -1.60 3.56 -25.89
N PHE A 563 -0.44 2.89 -25.94
CA PHE A 563 -0.15 1.83 -26.89
C PHE A 563 0.65 0.73 -26.21
N ILE A 564 0.05 -0.45 -26.08
CA ILE A 564 0.67 -1.65 -25.51
C ILE A 564 0.66 -2.71 -26.61
N ALA A 565 1.81 -3.27 -26.94
CA ALA A 565 1.96 -4.20 -28.05
C ALA A 565 2.86 -5.39 -27.74
N GLU A 566 2.49 -6.56 -28.26
CA GLU A 566 3.37 -7.69 -28.35
C GLU A 566 4.48 -7.39 -29.36
N VAL A 567 5.73 -7.66 -28.97
CA VAL A 567 6.88 -7.59 -29.87
C VAL A 567 7.01 -8.93 -30.58
N THR A 568 6.68 -8.97 -31.87
CA THR A 568 6.79 -10.17 -32.72
C THR A 568 8.05 -10.12 -33.58
N LYS A 569 8.63 -11.29 -33.86
CA LYS A 569 9.81 -11.44 -34.74
C LYS A 569 9.41 -11.45 -36.20
#